data_ea678f881f22d6cc5b2206f0f8f3bf2d
#
_entry.id   ea678f881f22d6cc5b2206f0f8f3bf2d
#
_cell.length_a   1.000
_cell.length_b   1.000
_cell.length_c   1.000
_cell.angle_alpha   90.00
_cell.angle_beta   90.00
_cell.angle_gamma   90.00
#
_symmetry.space_group_name_H-M   'P 1'
#
loop_
_entity.id
_entity.type
_entity.pdbx_description
1 polymer ?
#
loop_
_entity_poly.entity_id
_entity_poly.type
_entity_poly.pdbx_seq_one_letter_code
_entity_poly.pdbx_strand_id
1 'polypeptide(L)'
;MRSVYVFPAGESTATAARLDRLMPGKDGYWSDGKLFIDFMDEQDDHLFVGWTPEDVRLLDSALGHRPTWALLVSVSSHIDGTAEIRALLSHVLEAGGVGVDDYSDHCWTLEEIDTECKVDGLGFFDFRTHGERQGKQTWTFARASPESQV
;
A
#
# COMPACT_ATOMS: atom_id res chain seq x y z
N MET A 1 -12.11 3.34 3.55
CA MET A 1 -11.13 2.33 3.98
C MET A 1 -9.78 2.65 3.37
N ARG A 2 -8.73 2.61 4.16
CA ARG A 2 -7.39 2.88 3.67
C ARG A 2 -6.74 1.60 3.16
N SER A 3 -6.06 1.69 2.03
CA SER A 3 -5.35 0.54 1.46
C SER A 3 -3.95 0.94 1.03
N VAL A 4 -3.01 0.01 1.17
CA VAL A 4 -1.65 0.18 0.66
C VAL A 4 -1.24 -1.09 -0.07
N TYR A 5 -0.40 -0.93 -1.10
CA TYR A 5 0.21 -2.05 -1.80
C TYR A 5 1.59 -2.30 -1.20
N VAL A 6 1.93 -3.56 -1.03
CA VAL A 6 3.23 -3.94 -0.50
C VAL A 6 3.90 -4.91 -1.45
N PHE A 7 5.14 -4.60 -1.82
CA PHE A 7 5.94 -5.42 -2.74
C PHE A 7 7.20 -5.89 -2.02
N PRO A 8 7.09 -6.95 -1.20
CA PRO A 8 8.25 -7.46 -0.47
C PRO A 8 9.30 -8.07 -1.40
N ALA A 9 10.55 -7.98 -1.01
CA ALA A 9 11.62 -8.67 -1.72
C ALA A 9 11.56 -10.17 -1.42
N GLY A 10 12.12 -10.97 -2.33
CA GLY A 10 12.16 -12.42 -2.17
C GLY A 10 10.93 -13.10 -2.73
N GLU A 11 10.71 -14.34 -2.32
CA GLU A 11 9.66 -15.16 -2.86
C GLU A 11 8.35 -15.03 -2.07
N SER A 12 7.24 -15.18 -2.77
CA SER A 12 5.91 -15.07 -2.18
C SER A 12 5.69 -16.11 -1.08
N THR A 13 6.25 -17.30 -1.23
CA THR A 13 6.11 -18.36 -0.24
C THR A 13 6.73 -17.99 1.10
N ALA A 14 7.85 -17.28 1.11
CA ALA A 14 8.50 -16.83 2.33
C ALA A 14 7.63 -15.79 3.05
N THR A 15 7.05 -14.86 2.31
CA THR A 15 6.16 -13.85 2.87
C THR A 15 4.88 -14.48 3.39
N ALA A 16 4.29 -15.40 2.64
CA ALA A 16 3.09 -16.12 3.09
C ALA A 16 3.34 -16.86 4.41
N ALA A 17 4.50 -17.50 4.54
CA ALA A 17 4.85 -18.18 5.78
C ALA A 17 4.98 -17.21 6.96
N ARG A 18 5.50 -16.01 6.73
CA ARG A 18 5.56 -14.97 7.76
C ARG A 18 4.16 -14.53 8.18
N LEU A 19 3.29 -14.29 7.20
CA LEU A 19 1.92 -13.88 7.48
C LEU A 19 1.15 -14.95 8.23
N ASP A 20 1.37 -16.23 7.92
CA ASP A 20 0.74 -17.33 8.64
C ASP A 20 1.10 -17.32 10.11
N ARG A 21 2.30 -16.86 10.47
CA ARG A 21 2.72 -16.75 11.87
C ARG A 21 2.19 -15.49 12.56
N LEU A 22 1.82 -14.47 11.79
CA LEU A 22 1.37 -13.20 12.35
C LEU A 22 -0.13 -13.15 12.58
N MET A 23 -0.91 -13.80 11.73
CA MET A 23 -2.37 -13.73 11.82
C MET A 23 -3.03 -14.89 11.10
N PRO A 24 -4.30 -15.17 11.42
CA PRO A 24 -5.04 -16.22 10.72
C PRO A 24 -5.17 -15.93 9.24
N GLY A 25 -5.02 -16.96 8.42
CA GLY A 25 -5.15 -16.81 6.97
C GLY A 25 -5.50 -18.09 6.28
N LYS A 26 -6.05 -17.96 5.07
CA LYS A 26 -6.42 -19.08 4.22
C LYS A 26 -6.52 -18.60 2.77
N ASP A 27 -5.97 -19.39 1.86
CA ASP A 27 -6.12 -19.18 0.42
C ASP A 27 -5.69 -17.78 -0.06
N GLY A 28 -4.55 -17.30 0.44
CA GLY A 28 -4.03 -15.99 0.03
C GLY A 28 -4.70 -14.80 0.68
N TYR A 29 -5.38 -15.02 1.79
CA TYR A 29 -6.04 -13.96 2.53
C TYR A 29 -5.75 -14.12 4.02
N TRP A 30 -5.36 -13.02 4.67
CA TRP A 30 -5.06 -12.99 6.11
C TRP A 30 -5.77 -11.82 6.77
N SER A 31 -6.21 -12.02 8.00
CA SER A 31 -6.84 -10.94 8.75
C SER A 31 -6.74 -11.18 10.25
N ASP A 32 -6.54 -10.09 10.99
CA ASP A 32 -6.63 -10.08 12.45
C ASP A 32 -7.81 -9.22 12.93
N GLY A 33 -8.70 -8.86 12.02
CA GLY A 33 -9.83 -7.98 12.33
C GLY A 33 -9.52 -6.49 12.22
N LYS A 34 -8.25 -6.13 12.21
CA LYS A 34 -7.80 -4.74 12.03
C LYS A 34 -7.22 -4.51 10.64
N LEU A 35 -6.43 -5.46 10.17
CA LEU A 35 -5.88 -5.46 8.82
C LEU A 35 -6.48 -6.61 8.04
N PHE A 36 -6.63 -6.38 6.74
CA PHE A 36 -7.11 -7.38 5.77
C PHE A 36 -6.08 -7.41 4.65
N ILE A 37 -5.46 -8.56 4.44
CA ILE A 37 -4.35 -8.71 3.50
C ILE A 37 -4.74 -9.69 2.41
N ASP A 38 -4.71 -9.23 1.16
CA ASP A 38 -4.97 -10.06 -0.02
C ASP A 38 -3.67 -10.27 -0.79
N PHE A 39 -3.39 -11.52 -1.15
CA PHE A 39 -2.32 -11.85 -2.07
C PHE A 39 -2.79 -11.59 -3.49
N MET A 40 -1.97 -10.88 -4.27
CA MET A 40 -2.27 -10.56 -5.66
C MET A 40 -1.11 -11.00 -6.53
N ASP A 41 -1.42 -11.61 -7.67
CA ASP A 41 -0.40 -11.99 -8.64
C ASP A 41 -0.87 -11.68 -10.07
N GLU A 42 0.01 -11.87 -11.02
CA GLU A 42 -0.28 -11.58 -12.42
C GLU A 42 -1.25 -12.59 -13.04
N GLN A 43 -1.40 -13.78 -12.43
CA GLN A 43 -2.29 -14.81 -12.95
C GLN A 43 -3.76 -14.47 -12.72
N ASP A 44 -4.05 -13.74 -11.66
CA ASP A 44 -5.42 -13.33 -11.33
C ASP A 44 -5.81 -12.01 -12.00
N ASP A 45 -4.90 -11.43 -12.80
CA ASP A 45 -5.09 -10.15 -13.49
C ASP A 45 -5.46 -8.98 -12.57
N HIS A 46 -5.19 -9.10 -11.27
CA HIS A 46 -5.48 -8.03 -10.32
C HIS A 46 -4.27 -7.15 -10.04
N LEU A 47 -3.08 -7.65 -10.32
CA LEU A 47 -1.86 -6.88 -10.13
C LEU A 47 -1.83 -5.72 -11.13
N PHE A 48 -1.59 -4.53 -10.64
CA PHE A 48 -1.53 -3.29 -11.44
C PHE A 48 -2.86 -2.82 -12.04
N VAL A 49 -3.99 -3.36 -11.62
CA VAL A 49 -5.28 -2.84 -12.05
C VAL A 49 -5.43 -1.40 -11.56
N GLY A 50 -5.71 -0.49 -12.48
CA GLY A 50 -5.84 0.93 -12.16
C GLY A 50 -4.52 1.70 -12.11
N TRP A 51 -3.39 1.03 -12.32
CA TRP A 51 -2.09 1.67 -12.35
C TRP A 51 -1.82 2.25 -13.73
N THR A 52 -1.20 3.44 -13.78
CA THR A 52 -0.74 4.00 -15.04
C THR A 52 0.60 3.37 -15.44
N PRO A 53 0.97 3.41 -16.75
CA PRO A 53 2.31 2.94 -17.14
C PRO A 53 3.44 3.66 -16.42
N GLU A 54 3.25 4.93 -16.08
CA GLU A 54 4.24 5.70 -15.32
C GLU A 54 4.42 5.16 -13.91
N ASP A 55 3.32 4.84 -13.23
CA ASP A 55 3.36 4.28 -11.89
C ASP A 55 4.11 2.94 -11.87
N VAL A 56 3.87 2.11 -12.88
CA VAL A 56 4.54 0.82 -13.00
C VAL A 56 6.04 1.00 -13.23
N ARG A 57 6.43 1.99 -14.05
CA ARG A 57 7.85 2.28 -14.29
C ARG A 57 8.56 2.75 -13.03
N LEU A 58 7.91 3.58 -12.23
CA LEU A 58 8.47 4.04 -10.97
C LEU A 58 8.71 2.87 -10.02
N LEU A 59 7.77 1.94 -9.97
CA LEU A 59 7.90 0.73 -9.16
C LEU A 59 9.03 -0.15 -9.66
N ASP A 60 9.12 -0.40 -10.97
CA ASP A 60 10.19 -1.18 -11.57
C ASP A 60 11.56 -0.58 -11.23
N SER A 61 11.68 0.74 -11.30
CA SER A 61 12.93 1.44 -10.98
C SER A 61 13.29 1.28 -9.50
N ALA A 62 12.31 1.38 -8.62
CA ALA A 62 12.53 1.26 -7.19
C ALA A 62 12.97 -0.15 -6.80
N LEU A 63 12.41 -1.17 -7.44
CA LEU A 63 12.71 -2.57 -7.13
C LEU A 63 13.86 -3.15 -7.94
N GLY A 64 14.18 -2.56 -9.09
CA GLY A 64 15.17 -3.10 -10.00
C GLY A 64 14.64 -4.22 -10.90
N HIS A 65 13.36 -4.53 -10.82
CA HIS A 65 12.71 -5.55 -11.65
C HIS A 65 11.20 -5.35 -11.63
N ARG A 66 10.48 -6.01 -12.54
CA ARG A 66 9.01 -6.03 -12.56
C ARG A 66 8.52 -7.07 -11.54
N PRO A 67 7.77 -6.67 -10.51
CA PRO A 67 7.21 -7.65 -9.56
C PRO A 67 6.10 -8.47 -10.22
N THR A 68 5.96 -9.72 -9.79
CA THR A 68 4.94 -10.64 -10.28
C THR A 68 3.86 -10.93 -9.24
N TRP A 69 4.02 -10.40 -8.05
CA TRP A 69 3.07 -10.57 -6.96
C TRP A 69 3.17 -9.39 -5.99
N ALA A 70 2.15 -9.21 -5.20
CA ALA A 70 2.09 -8.14 -4.19
C ALA A 70 1.09 -8.50 -3.11
N LEU A 71 1.08 -7.69 -2.06
CA LEU A 71 0.05 -7.75 -1.03
C LEU A 71 -0.77 -6.47 -1.11
N LEU A 72 -2.08 -6.59 -1.05
CA LEU A 72 -2.96 -5.45 -0.85
C LEU A 72 -3.38 -5.45 0.61
N VAL A 73 -2.99 -4.44 1.35
CA VAL A 73 -3.28 -4.32 2.78
C VAL A 73 -4.35 -3.25 2.96
N SER A 74 -5.49 -3.65 3.51
CA SER A 74 -6.60 -2.74 3.80
C SER A 74 -6.79 -2.64 5.31
N VAL A 75 -7.15 -1.46 5.77
CA VAL A 75 -7.33 -1.16 7.19
C VAL A 75 -8.80 -1.06 7.50
N SER A 76 -9.23 -1.63 8.64
CA SER A 76 -10.60 -1.48 9.12
C SER A 76 -10.97 0.01 9.19
N SER A 77 -12.18 0.34 8.78
CA SER A 77 -12.67 1.72 8.80
C SER A 77 -12.81 2.28 10.22
N HIS A 78 -12.70 1.43 11.24
CA HIS A 78 -12.89 1.81 12.63
C HIS A 78 -11.61 2.25 13.33
N ILE A 79 -10.44 2.10 12.68
CA ILE A 79 -9.15 2.42 13.28
C ILE A 79 -8.31 3.28 12.33
N ASP A 80 -7.31 3.96 12.89
CA ASP A 80 -6.34 4.71 12.12
C ASP A 80 -5.44 3.79 11.28
N GLY A 81 -4.97 2.73 11.90
CA GLY A 81 -4.19 1.70 11.22
C GLY A 81 -2.69 1.98 11.11
N THR A 82 -2.21 3.15 11.50
CA THR A 82 -0.79 3.49 11.39
C THR A 82 0.10 2.52 12.13
N ALA A 83 -0.21 2.23 13.40
CA ALA A 83 0.59 1.30 14.20
C ALA A 83 0.54 -0.12 13.63
N GLU A 84 -0.63 -0.55 13.19
CA GLU A 84 -0.83 -1.89 12.64
C GLU A 84 -0.06 -2.07 11.33
N ILE A 85 -0.14 -1.10 10.42
CA ILE A 85 0.60 -1.15 9.16
C ILE A 85 2.10 -1.11 9.42
N ARG A 86 2.55 -0.23 10.32
CA ARG A 86 3.98 -0.13 10.65
C ARG A 86 4.53 -1.46 11.16
N ALA A 87 3.80 -2.10 12.06
CA ALA A 87 4.20 -3.41 12.59
C ALA A 87 4.26 -4.47 11.48
N LEU A 88 3.24 -4.51 10.62
CA LEU A 88 3.21 -5.45 9.50
C LEU A 88 4.39 -5.24 8.56
N LEU A 89 4.65 -4.00 8.15
CA LEU A 89 5.73 -3.70 7.20
C LEU A 89 7.10 -4.02 7.77
N SER A 90 7.28 -3.89 9.09
CA SER A 90 8.53 -4.27 9.75
C SER A 90 8.84 -5.76 9.57
N HIS A 91 7.80 -6.58 9.42
CA HIS A 91 7.97 -8.01 9.17
C HIS A 91 8.11 -8.32 7.68
N VAL A 92 7.20 -7.81 6.86
CA VAL A 92 7.17 -8.24 5.46
C VAL A 92 8.18 -7.53 4.57
N LEU A 93 8.67 -6.35 4.96
CA LEU A 93 9.72 -5.64 4.24
C LEU A 93 11.11 -5.79 4.86
N GLU A 94 11.26 -6.67 5.84
CA GLU A 94 12.54 -6.89 6.52
C GLU A 94 13.66 -7.26 5.54
N ALA A 95 13.36 -8.08 4.54
CA ALA A 95 14.34 -8.51 3.53
C ALA A 95 14.45 -7.52 2.36
N GLY A 96 13.69 -6.43 2.38
CA GLY A 96 13.66 -5.44 1.32
C GLY A 96 12.30 -5.35 0.65
N GLY A 97 12.22 -4.51 -0.35
CA GLY A 97 10.97 -4.23 -1.05
C GLY A 97 10.45 -2.85 -0.73
N VAL A 98 9.24 -2.55 -1.17
CA VAL A 98 8.65 -1.22 -0.99
C VAL A 98 7.16 -1.31 -0.67
N GLY A 99 6.65 -0.25 -0.02
CA GLY A 99 5.23 -0.03 0.13
C GLY A 99 4.79 1.14 -0.74
N VAL A 100 3.58 1.07 -1.26
CA VAL A 100 3.02 2.12 -2.11
C VAL A 100 1.63 2.44 -1.59
N ASP A 101 1.40 3.70 -1.24
CA ASP A 101 0.08 4.15 -0.82
C ASP A 101 -0.76 4.55 -2.04
N ASP A 102 -2.00 4.98 -1.80
CA ASP A 102 -2.93 5.34 -2.87
C ASP A 102 -3.01 6.85 -3.11
N TYR A 103 -2.15 7.64 -2.47
CA TYR A 103 -2.17 9.10 -2.62
C TYR A 103 -0.85 9.69 -3.10
N SER A 104 0.17 8.86 -3.32
CA SER A 104 1.40 9.33 -3.95
C SER A 104 1.96 8.20 -4.82
N ASP A 105 2.83 8.53 -5.75
CA ASP A 105 3.48 7.56 -6.60
C ASP A 105 4.89 7.19 -6.11
N HIS A 106 5.26 7.67 -4.92
CA HIS A 106 6.53 7.30 -4.32
C HIS A 106 6.50 5.85 -3.82
N CYS A 107 7.59 5.13 -4.08
CA CYS A 107 7.75 3.75 -3.60
C CYS A 107 8.59 3.78 -2.33
N TRP A 108 7.96 3.54 -1.18
CA TRP A 108 8.56 3.72 0.14
C TRP A 108 9.32 2.49 0.59
N THR A 109 10.59 2.66 0.97
CA THR A 109 11.37 1.60 1.61
C THR A 109 11.02 1.54 3.11
N LEU A 110 11.33 0.42 3.75
CA LEU A 110 11.11 0.30 5.20
C LEU A 110 11.90 1.37 5.96
N GLU A 111 13.13 1.66 5.54
CA GLU A 111 13.94 2.71 6.16
C GLU A 111 13.25 4.06 6.09
N GLU A 112 12.71 4.42 4.92
CA GLU A 112 11.99 5.68 4.77
C GLU A 112 10.75 5.74 5.65
N ILE A 113 10.03 4.63 5.76
CA ILE A 113 8.84 4.54 6.61
C ILE A 113 9.22 4.69 8.08
N ASP A 114 10.26 3.99 8.53
CA ASP A 114 10.70 4.01 9.92
C ASP A 114 11.29 5.35 10.34
N THR A 115 11.97 6.04 9.45
CA THR A 115 12.55 7.35 9.73
C THR A 115 11.58 8.49 9.48
N GLU A 116 10.35 8.17 9.09
CA GLU A 116 9.31 9.16 8.79
C GLU A 116 9.73 10.16 7.73
N CYS A 117 10.44 9.67 6.70
CA CYS A 117 10.85 10.47 5.55
C CYS A 117 9.62 11.08 4.87
N LYS A 118 9.78 12.28 4.33
CA LYS A 118 8.69 12.98 3.65
C LYS A 118 9.04 13.28 2.21
N VAL A 119 8.05 13.10 1.34
CA VAL A 119 8.13 13.45 -0.08
C VAL A 119 6.99 14.44 -0.35
N ASP A 120 7.32 15.61 -0.90
CA ASP A 120 6.36 16.69 -1.10
C ASP A 120 5.61 17.08 0.18
N GLY A 121 6.30 16.99 1.31
CA GLY A 121 5.75 17.35 2.61
C GLY A 121 4.88 16.28 3.26
N LEU A 122 4.76 15.11 2.65
CA LEU A 122 3.94 14.01 3.17
C LEU A 122 4.79 12.76 3.36
N GLY A 123 4.65 12.12 4.53
CA GLY A 123 5.23 10.82 4.81
C GLY A 123 4.25 9.71 4.47
N PHE A 124 4.71 8.47 4.63
CA PHE A 124 3.90 7.29 4.29
C PHE A 124 2.58 7.24 5.07
N PHE A 125 2.57 7.72 6.31
CA PHE A 125 1.38 7.67 7.16
C PHE A 125 0.56 8.96 7.17
N ASP A 126 0.84 9.91 6.29
CA ASP A 126 0.17 11.22 6.28
C ASP A 126 -1.08 11.23 5.41
N PHE A 127 -1.79 10.10 5.32
CA PHE A 127 -2.97 9.98 4.48
C PHE A 127 -4.09 10.96 4.86
N ARG A 128 -4.20 11.31 6.15
CA ARG A 128 -5.22 12.29 6.59
C ARG A 128 -4.92 13.67 6.06
N THR A 129 -3.64 14.09 6.13
CA THR A 129 -3.21 15.37 5.60
C THR A 129 -3.46 15.44 4.10
N HIS A 130 -3.13 14.36 3.37
CA HIS A 130 -3.43 14.28 1.95
C HIS A 130 -4.93 14.35 1.70
N GLY A 131 -5.72 13.61 2.46
CA GLY A 131 -7.17 13.62 2.33
C GLY A 131 -7.76 15.01 2.56
N GLU A 132 -7.25 15.74 3.55
CA GLU A 132 -7.68 17.12 3.81
C GLU A 132 -7.36 18.03 2.64
N ARG A 133 -6.15 17.93 2.07
CA ARG A 133 -5.74 18.71 0.90
C ARG A 133 -6.61 18.39 -0.30
N GLN A 134 -6.80 17.11 -0.58
CA GLN A 134 -7.65 16.66 -1.67
C GLN A 134 -9.11 17.04 -1.44
N GLY A 135 -9.56 16.95 -0.21
CA GLY A 135 -10.91 17.36 0.15
C GLY A 135 -11.19 18.80 -0.19
N LYS A 136 -10.23 19.70 0.05
CA LYS A 136 -10.38 21.09 -0.30
C LYS A 136 -10.42 21.29 -1.81
N GLN A 137 -9.55 20.61 -2.54
CA GLN A 137 -9.53 20.67 -4.01
C GLN A 137 -10.79 20.06 -4.59
N THR A 138 -11.18 18.90 -4.10
CA THR A 138 -12.38 18.18 -4.54
C THR A 138 -13.62 19.03 -4.30
N TRP A 139 -13.67 19.70 -3.17
CA TRP A 139 -14.79 20.58 -2.85
C TRP A 139 -14.96 21.68 -3.90
N THR A 140 -13.87 22.31 -4.29
CA THR A 140 -13.89 23.32 -5.34
C THR A 140 -14.31 22.73 -6.68
N PHE A 141 -13.78 21.57 -7.01
CA PHE A 141 -14.10 20.86 -8.25
C PHE A 141 -15.53 20.36 -8.29
N ALA A 142 -16.00 19.83 -7.17
CA ALA A 142 -17.35 19.26 -7.10
C ALA A 142 -18.43 20.28 -7.44
N ARG A 143 -18.20 21.54 -7.14
CA ARG A 143 -19.12 22.59 -7.49
C ARG A 143 -19.15 22.88 -8.98
N ALA A 144 -18.03 22.67 -9.65
CA ALA A 144 -17.91 22.91 -11.09
C ALA A 144 -18.26 21.66 -11.90
N SER A 145 -17.92 20.48 -11.40
CA SER A 145 -18.09 19.20 -12.11
C SER A 145 -18.44 18.08 -11.12
N PRO A 146 -19.72 17.91 -10.81
CA PRO A 146 -20.13 16.89 -9.82
C PRO A 146 -19.64 15.48 -10.12
N GLU A 147 -19.57 15.09 -11.36
CA GLU A 147 -19.12 13.77 -11.76
C GLU A 147 -17.65 13.49 -11.43
N SER A 148 -16.86 14.51 -11.18
CA SER A 148 -15.46 14.34 -10.82
C SER A 148 -15.26 13.89 -9.38
N GLN A 149 -16.33 13.75 -8.62
CA GLN A 149 -16.26 13.29 -7.23
C GLN A 149 -16.04 11.80 -7.09
N VAL A 150 -16.19 11.08 -8.14
CA VAL A 150 -16.15 9.63 -8.12
C VAL A 150 -14.74 9.14 -7.88
#